data_b9274fbe6cbbe62baf15f43a5985eced
#
_entry.id   b9274fbe6cbbe62baf15f43a5985eced
#
_cell.length_a   1.000
_cell.length_b   1.000
_cell.length_c   1.000
_cell.angle_alpha   90.00
_cell.angle_beta   90.00
_cell.angle_gamma   90.00
#
_symmetry.space_group_name_H-M   'P 1'
#
loop_
_entity.id
_entity.type
_entity.pdbx_description
1 polymer ?
#
loop_
_entity_poly.entity_id
_entity_poly.type
_entity_poly.pdbx_seq_one_letter_code
_entity_poly.pdbx_strand_id
1 'polypeptide(L)'
;APKQGKDFRVVLKEDSKILDEVVIVGYGTQKAKNVTGAISTVNPKEIEDLPVGNLGAALQGMVTGLSVSGGQTRPGAAASLSIRQPMTLSKDGGDTNPIYVVDDFIVDATTFNNLDPSEVENISVLKDAAASVYGARGGQGAILVKTKRGKEGDPRISYSGQFGYNDEIARPKMMDSYHYGLFYNAIAAANGNDEIKNHKTDLFQADELEAMRNINYDWLDDAWKGAFSMKHNLNLSGGTQKATYFAGVSYYTQSGNLGTLDYERWNYRAGVDVKLASHFKVGLQASGDYGKNEKTFNKVGGENDENDYNTLLLTPRYIPAYIDGLPLLRYGFSNSQQNNIQQYNYYALEELGNISKNDPQNMRLNASVEYDFDWNKTLKGLKLKMSYSKSISTDKN
;
A
#
# COMPACT_ATOMS: atom_id res chain seq x y z
N ALA A 1 -26.39 44.18 38.28
CA ALA A 1 -25.09 44.09 38.96
C ALA A 1 -24.54 42.68 38.76
N PRO A 2 -23.36 42.48 38.17
CA PRO A 2 -22.78 41.16 38.05
C PRO A 2 -22.30 40.69 39.43
N LYS A 3 -22.67 39.49 39.83
CA LYS A 3 -22.19 38.83 41.04
C LYS A 3 -20.68 38.59 40.91
N GLN A 4 -19.93 39.08 41.91
CA GLN A 4 -18.50 38.87 42.05
C GLN A 4 -18.14 37.38 41.92
N GLY A 5 -17.14 37.10 41.08
CA GLY A 5 -16.66 35.77 40.82
C GLY A 5 -16.05 35.11 42.04
N LYS A 6 -16.37 33.85 42.25
CA LYS A 6 -15.59 32.96 43.11
C LYS A 6 -14.29 32.66 42.38
N ASP A 7 -13.15 32.92 42.99
CA ASP A 7 -11.86 32.49 42.53
C ASP A 7 -11.84 30.95 42.42
N PHE A 8 -11.82 30.45 41.22
CA PHE A 8 -11.64 29.03 40.96
C PHE A 8 -10.15 28.73 40.99
N ARG A 9 -9.69 28.12 42.04
CA ARG A 9 -8.33 27.58 42.11
C ARG A 9 -8.31 26.25 41.38
N VAL A 10 -7.93 26.26 40.09
CA VAL A 10 -7.68 25.04 39.32
C VAL A 10 -6.31 24.52 39.68
N VAL A 11 -6.23 23.45 40.47
CA VAL A 11 -5.01 22.72 40.71
C VAL A 11 -4.88 21.72 39.56
N LEU A 12 -4.06 22.03 38.56
CA LEU A 12 -3.64 21.09 37.56
C LEU A 12 -2.77 20.04 38.28
N LYS A 13 -3.29 18.83 38.44
CA LYS A 13 -2.46 17.67 38.74
C LYS A 13 -1.72 17.34 37.47
N GLU A 14 -0.39 17.31 37.51
CA GLU A 14 0.39 16.69 36.48
C GLU A 14 -0.15 15.28 36.29
N ASP A 15 -0.72 14.98 35.10
CA ASP A 15 -1.02 13.62 34.71
C ASP A 15 0.31 12.95 34.34
N SER A 16 1.01 12.50 35.36
CA SER A 16 2.29 11.80 35.24
C SER A 16 2.15 10.36 34.73
N LYS A 17 1.04 9.99 34.12
CA LYS A 17 0.94 8.87 33.20
C LYS A 17 1.51 9.26 31.84
N ILE A 18 2.72 9.76 31.80
CA ILE A 18 3.58 9.55 30.67
C ILE A 18 3.84 8.04 30.70
N LEU A 19 3.05 7.30 29.95
CA LEU A 19 3.38 5.95 29.55
C LEU A 19 4.82 6.02 29.07
N ASP A 20 5.73 5.29 29.71
CA ASP A 20 7.12 5.18 29.28
C ASP A 20 7.11 4.61 27.87
N GLU A 21 6.95 5.49 26.86
CA GLU A 21 6.87 5.12 25.45
C GLU A 21 8.22 4.50 25.07
N VAL A 22 8.17 3.22 24.73
CA VAL A 22 9.34 2.45 24.37
C VAL A 22 9.52 2.54 22.87
N VAL A 23 10.64 3.09 22.43
CA VAL A 23 11.02 3.23 21.04
C VAL A 23 11.98 2.11 20.67
N ILE A 24 11.79 1.53 19.49
CA ILE A 24 12.70 0.55 18.93
C ILE A 24 13.91 1.29 18.35
N VAL A 25 15.10 0.92 18.79
CA VAL A 25 16.37 1.53 18.37
C VAL A 25 17.30 0.42 17.90
N GLY A 26 17.41 0.24 16.60
CA GLY A 26 18.27 -0.80 16.04
C GLY A 26 17.90 -2.20 16.56
N TYR A 27 18.81 -2.84 17.26
CA TYR A 27 18.61 -4.19 17.81
C TYR A 27 18.05 -4.21 19.23
N GLY A 28 17.57 -3.06 19.76
CA GLY A 28 17.05 -2.98 21.11
C GLY A 28 15.88 -2.02 21.26
N THR A 29 15.38 -1.89 22.48
CA THR A 29 14.34 -0.94 22.84
C THR A 29 14.87 0.04 23.87
N GLN A 30 14.54 1.32 23.73
CA GLN A 30 14.89 2.37 24.68
C GLN A 30 13.65 3.21 25.01
N LYS A 31 13.67 3.86 26.17
CA LYS A 31 12.63 4.84 26.50
C LYS A 31 12.76 6.03 25.55
N ALA A 32 11.66 6.51 25.01
CA ALA A 32 11.63 7.63 24.05
C ALA A 32 12.44 8.84 24.51
N LYS A 33 12.39 9.16 25.81
CA LYS A 33 13.15 10.26 26.44
C LYS A 33 14.67 10.10 26.40
N ASN A 34 15.18 8.89 26.17
CA ASN A 34 16.62 8.61 26.14
C ASN A 34 17.16 8.54 24.71
N VAL A 35 16.32 8.73 23.72
CA VAL A 35 16.70 8.62 22.30
C VAL A 35 17.10 10.00 21.80
N THR A 36 18.36 10.13 21.39
CA THR A 36 18.93 11.39 20.84
C THR A 36 18.90 11.42 19.29
N GLY A 37 18.59 10.29 18.65
CA GLY A 37 18.51 10.19 17.19
C GLY A 37 17.19 10.71 16.61
N ALA A 38 17.18 11.01 15.31
CA ALA A 38 15.97 11.40 14.58
C ALA A 38 15.07 10.16 14.36
N ILE A 39 14.28 9.81 15.37
CA ILE A 39 13.33 8.70 15.37
C ILE A 39 11.92 9.26 15.47
N SER A 40 11.02 8.73 14.65
CA SER A 40 9.59 8.98 14.73
C SER A 40 8.86 7.67 15.01
N THR A 41 7.90 7.69 15.92
CA THR A 41 7.05 6.55 16.24
C THR A 41 5.65 6.77 15.66
N VAL A 42 4.99 5.68 15.31
CA VAL A 42 3.58 5.69 14.89
C VAL A 42 2.77 4.94 15.92
N ASN A 43 1.68 5.57 16.36
CA ASN A 43 0.73 4.91 17.25
C ASN A 43 -0.05 3.83 16.49
N PRO A 44 0.09 2.54 16.84
CA PRO A 44 -0.58 1.47 16.10
C PRO A 44 -2.11 1.60 16.07
N LYS A 45 -2.71 2.20 17.10
CA LYS A 45 -4.16 2.40 17.15
C LYS A 45 -4.69 3.34 16.07
N GLU A 46 -3.85 4.25 15.57
CA GLU A 46 -4.25 5.19 14.51
C GLU A 46 -4.28 4.53 13.14
N ILE A 47 -3.57 3.42 12.97
CA ILE A 47 -3.49 2.68 11.70
C ILE A 47 -4.32 1.39 11.69
N GLU A 48 -4.66 0.85 12.87
CA GLU A 48 -5.39 -0.43 13.01
C GLU A 48 -6.78 -0.38 12.36
N ASP A 49 -7.46 0.78 12.48
CA ASP A 49 -8.81 0.98 11.98
C ASP A 49 -8.87 1.55 10.56
N LEU A 50 -7.72 1.69 9.88
CA LEU A 50 -7.72 2.17 8.50
C LEU A 50 -8.14 1.05 7.53
N PRO A 51 -9.06 1.36 6.58
CA PRO A 51 -9.52 0.38 5.59
C PRO A 51 -8.52 0.21 4.44
N VAL A 52 -7.26 -0.03 4.77
CA VAL A 52 -6.16 -0.18 3.80
C VAL A 52 -5.64 -1.61 3.80
N GLY A 53 -5.27 -2.07 2.62
CA GLY A 53 -4.82 -3.44 2.40
C GLY A 53 -3.37 -3.70 2.75
N ASN A 54 -2.55 -2.66 2.96
CA ASN A 54 -1.13 -2.83 3.23
C ASN A 54 -0.62 -1.85 4.29
N LEU A 55 0.43 -2.28 5.02
CA LEU A 55 1.02 -1.50 6.11
C LEU A 55 1.66 -0.21 5.59
N GLY A 56 2.28 -0.24 4.42
CA GLY A 56 2.92 0.94 3.86
C GLY A 56 1.91 2.07 3.59
N ALA A 57 0.75 1.74 3.00
CA ALA A 57 -0.31 2.72 2.78
C ALA A 57 -0.88 3.27 4.09
N ALA A 58 -0.97 2.45 5.15
CA ALA A 58 -1.40 2.89 6.47
C ALA A 58 -0.48 3.96 7.08
N LEU A 59 0.77 4.03 6.65
CA LEU A 59 1.74 5.01 7.15
C LEU A 59 1.66 6.37 6.45
N GLN A 60 0.83 6.53 5.43
CA GLN A 60 0.70 7.79 4.70
C GLN A 60 0.25 8.93 5.60
N GLY A 61 1.04 10.00 5.63
CA GLY A 61 0.76 11.17 6.47
C GLY A 61 1.04 11.01 7.97
N MET A 62 1.40 9.80 8.44
CA MET A 62 1.61 9.52 9.86
C MET A 62 2.99 9.97 10.36
N VAL A 63 3.97 10.08 9.48
CA VAL A 63 5.36 10.39 9.86
C VAL A 63 5.90 11.53 9.02
N THR A 64 6.36 12.58 9.67
CA THR A 64 7.04 13.70 9.01
C THR A 64 8.29 13.22 8.28
N GLY A 65 8.41 13.54 6.99
CA GLY A 65 9.56 13.15 6.16
C GLY A 65 9.52 11.71 5.64
N LEU A 66 8.41 10.99 5.84
CA LEU A 66 8.11 9.74 5.14
C LEU A 66 7.17 10.07 3.98
N SER A 67 7.61 9.76 2.77
CA SER A 67 6.79 9.81 1.56
C SER A 67 6.28 8.42 1.24
N VAL A 68 4.98 8.31 0.99
CA VAL A 68 4.32 7.07 0.60
C VAL A 68 3.63 7.30 -0.74
N SER A 69 3.89 6.44 -1.71
CA SER A 69 3.27 6.48 -3.03
C SER A 69 2.74 5.10 -3.42
N GLY A 70 1.64 5.08 -4.17
CA GLY A 70 0.97 3.82 -4.55
C GLY A 70 0.24 3.12 -3.40
N GLY A 71 -0.20 1.90 -3.63
CA GLY A 71 -0.74 1.00 -2.60
C GLY A 71 -2.17 1.27 -2.14
N GLN A 72 -2.75 2.42 -2.45
CA GLN A 72 -4.14 2.74 -2.05
C GLN A 72 -5.12 2.66 -3.21
N THR A 73 -4.67 2.97 -4.39
CA THR A 73 -5.54 3.15 -5.57
C THR A 73 -5.72 1.89 -6.40
N ARG A 74 -4.87 0.90 -6.21
CA ARG A 74 -4.86 -0.31 -7.02
C ARG A 74 -4.90 -1.55 -6.13
N PRO A 75 -5.85 -2.47 -6.34
CA PRO A 75 -5.91 -3.73 -5.63
C PRO A 75 -4.59 -4.50 -5.69
N GLY A 76 -4.09 -4.96 -4.54
CA GLY A 76 -2.85 -5.72 -4.45
C GLY A 76 -1.54 -4.96 -4.70
N ALA A 77 -1.59 -3.68 -5.03
CA ALA A 77 -0.38 -2.90 -5.22
C ALA A 77 0.33 -2.62 -3.89
N ALA A 78 1.63 -2.84 -3.86
CA ALA A 78 2.46 -2.47 -2.72
C ALA A 78 2.69 -0.96 -2.69
N ALA A 79 2.69 -0.38 -1.50
CA ALA A 79 3.12 1.00 -1.31
C ALA A 79 4.64 1.09 -1.43
N SER A 80 5.11 2.11 -2.12
CA SER A 80 6.53 2.49 -2.14
C SER A 80 6.78 3.57 -1.11
N LEU A 81 7.74 3.34 -0.23
CA LEU A 81 8.07 4.26 0.85
C LEU A 81 9.46 4.84 0.64
N SER A 82 9.61 6.14 0.89
CA SER A 82 10.90 6.79 0.93
C SER A 82 11.01 7.72 2.13
N ILE A 83 12.15 7.70 2.81
CA ILE A 83 12.44 8.58 3.95
C ILE A 83 13.26 9.73 3.43
N ARG A 84 12.69 10.95 3.46
CA ARG A 84 13.24 12.15 2.83
C ARG A 84 13.40 11.99 1.30
N GLN A 85 14.20 12.85 0.68
CA GLN A 85 14.52 12.67 -0.74
C GLN A 85 15.63 11.61 -0.86
N PRO A 86 15.44 10.60 -1.71
CA PRO A 86 16.46 9.59 -1.92
C PRO A 86 17.70 10.24 -2.51
N MET A 87 18.83 10.08 -1.82
CA MET A 87 20.14 10.57 -2.29
C MET A 87 20.88 9.41 -2.95
N THR A 88 20.80 9.32 -4.25
CA THR A 88 21.58 8.37 -5.03
C THR A 88 22.37 9.09 -6.11
N LEU A 89 23.65 8.73 -6.26
CA LEU A 89 24.51 9.17 -7.37
C LEU A 89 24.47 8.18 -8.54
N SER A 90 23.71 7.10 -8.41
CA SER A 90 23.58 6.10 -9.48
C SER A 90 22.76 6.67 -10.63
N LYS A 91 23.27 6.53 -11.86
CA LYS A 91 22.54 6.88 -13.09
C LYS A 91 21.30 6.02 -13.29
N ASP A 92 21.31 4.81 -12.74
CA ASP A 92 20.24 3.81 -12.86
C ASP A 92 19.23 3.91 -11.70
N GLY A 93 19.24 5.04 -10.96
CA GLY A 93 18.29 5.32 -9.87
C GLY A 93 18.61 4.63 -8.55
N GLY A 94 19.48 3.62 -8.49
CA GLY A 94 19.85 2.89 -7.27
C GLY A 94 18.67 2.41 -6.42
N ASP A 95 18.90 1.65 -5.37
CA ASP A 95 17.88 1.31 -4.39
C ASP A 95 17.64 2.51 -3.46
N THR A 96 16.47 3.11 -3.58
CA THR A 96 16.02 4.27 -2.80
C THR A 96 15.09 3.90 -1.65
N ASN A 97 14.78 2.62 -1.51
CA ASN A 97 13.89 2.13 -0.46
C ASN A 97 14.59 2.14 0.91
N PRO A 98 13.87 2.45 1.99
CA PRO A 98 14.37 2.26 3.34
C PRO A 98 14.55 0.77 3.63
N ILE A 99 15.36 0.45 4.64
CA ILE A 99 15.42 -0.92 5.16
C ILE A 99 14.14 -1.19 5.96
N TYR A 100 13.51 -2.34 5.69
CA TYR A 100 12.38 -2.83 6.47
C TYR A 100 12.87 -3.88 7.46
N VAL A 101 12.53 -3.72 8.72
CA VAL A 101 12.89 -4.65 9.81
C VAL A 101 11.64 -5.06 10.55
N VAL A 102 11.34 -6.35 10.57
CA VAL A 102 10.19 -6.92 11.28
C VAL A 102 10.68 -7.93 12.31
N ASP A 103 10.37 -7.68 13.58
CA ASP A 103 10.77 -8.52 14.71
C ASP A 103 12.29 -8.82 14.73
N ASP A 104 13.12 -7.81 14.49
CA ASP A 104 14.60 -7.84 14.42
C ASP A 104 15.19 -8.47 13.14
N PHE A 105 14.36 -8.86 12.16
CA PHE A 105 14.83 -9.40 10.88
C PHE A 105 14.61 -8.42 9.73
N ILE A 106 15.61 -8.26 8.87
CA ILE A 106 15.47 -7.51 7.64
C ILE A 106 14.58 -8.28 6.69
N VAL A 107 13.60 -7.60 6.12
CA VAL A 107 12.63 -8.16 5.18
C VAL A 107 12.58 -7.33 3.90
N ASP A 108 12.02 -7.88 2.83
CA ASP A 108 11.72 -7.16 1.61
C ASP A 108 10.47 -6.26 1.75
N ALA A 109 10.28 -5.36 0.78
CA ALA A 109 9.16 -4.43 0.75
C ALA A 109 7.80 -5.15 0.66
N THR A 110 7.72 -6.27 -0.04
CA THR A 110 6.49 -7.05 -0.19
C THR A 110 6.07 -7.65 1.15
N THR A 111 6.99 -8.30 1.85
CA THR A 111 6.74 -8.84 3.19
C THR A 111 6.31 -7.75 4.17
N PHE A 112 6.92 -6.57 4.11
CA PHE A 112 6.54 -5.43 4.96
C PHE A 112 5.13 -4.94 4.62
N ASN A 113 4.82 -4.72 3.33
CA ASN A 113 3.52 -4.26 2.90
C ASN A 113 2.40 -5.27 3.21
N ASN A 114 2.70 -6.56 3.16
CA ASN A 114 1.73 -7.62 3.43
C ASN A 114 1.39 -7.77 4.92
N LEU A 115 2.13 -7.11 5.84
CA LEU A 115 1.76 -7.11 7.25
C LEU A 115 0.41 -6.41 7.44
N ASP A 116 -0.45 -7.04 8.24
CA ASP A 116 -1.69 -6.39 8.64
C ASP A 116 -1.44 -5.36 9.75
N PRO A 117 -1.96 -4.12 9.63
CA PRO A 117 -1.82 -3.11 10.68
C PRO A 117 -2.31 -3.57 12.06
N SER A 118 -3.32 -4.46 12.12
CA SER A 118 -3.83 -5.01 13.39
C SER A 118 -2.84 -5.90 14.14
N GLU A 119 -1.83 -6.43 13.43
CA GLU A 119 -0.77 -7.26 14.02
C GLU A 119 0.37 -6.45 14.62
N VAL A 120 0.40 -5.15 14.38
CA VAL A 120 1.51 -4.28 14.78
C VAL A 120 1.36 -3.82 16.23
N GLU A 121 2.44 -3.93 17.00
CA GLU A 121 2.54 -3.39 18.35
C GLU A 121 3.25 -2.04 18.39
N ASN A 122 4.26 -1.84 17.54
CA ASN A 122 5.02 -0.58 17.47
C ASN A 122 5.67 -0.43 16.09
N ILE A 123 5.72 0.82 15.61
CA ILE A 123 6.47 1.20 14.41
C ILE A 123 7.40 2.35 14.77
N SER A 124 8.67 2.20 14.41
CA SER A 124 9.68 3.25 14.55
C SER A 124 10.34 3.51 13.19
N VAL A 125 10.39 4.77 12.79
CA VAL A 125 11.05 5.21 11.57
C VAL A 125 12.36 5.89 11.95
N LEU A 126 13.46 5.24 11.61
CA LEU A 126 14.81 5.72 11.84
C LEU A 126 15.27 6.54 10.64
N LYS A 127 15.67 7.77 10.91
CA LYS A 127 16.15 8.72 9.90
C LYS A 127 17.62 8.99 10.13
N ASP A 128 18.33 9.26 9.04
CA ASP A 128 19.73 9.71 9.10
C ASP A 128 20.65 8.76 9.90
N ALA A 129 21.46 9.35 10.78
CA ALA A 129 22.41 8.61 11.60
C ALA A 129 21.77 7.53 12.50
N ALA A 130 20.48 7.64 12.85
CA ALA A 130 19.80 6.61 13.63
C ALA A 130 19.73 5.27 12.92
N ALA A 131 19.70 5.25 11.59
CA ALA A 131 19.67 4.04 10.78
C ALA A 131 21.08 3.45 10.48
N SER A 132 22.15 4.14 10.87
CA SER A 132 23.55 3.70 10.62
C SER A 132 23.90 2.35 11.27
N VAL A 133 23.16 1.94 12.28
CA VAL A 133 23.27 0.62 12.90
C VAL A 133 23.11 -0.54 11.89
N TYR A 134 22.42 -0.29 10.78
CA TYR A 134 22.26 -1.23 9.67
C TYR A 134 23.34 -1.09 8.59
N GLY A 135 24.43 -0.33 8.88
CA GLY A 135 25.55 -0.12 7.97
C GLY A 135 25.18 0.76 6.78
N ALA A 136 25.91 0.60 5.67
CA ALA A 136 25.72 1.39 4.44
C ALA A 136 24.28 1.31 3.87
N ARG A 137 23.62 0.19 4.03
CA ARG A 137 22.20 0.01 3.61
C ARG A 137 21.24 0.92 4.38
N GLY A 138 21.59 1.34 5.60
CA GLY A 138 20.80 2.29 6.40
C GLY A 138 20.84 3.73 5.92
N GLY A 139 21.61 4.04 4.87
CA GLY A 139 21.72 5.40 4.32
C GLY A 139 20.39 6.00 3.87
N GLN A 140 19.43 5.17 3.44
CA GLN A 140 18.07 5.58 3.06
C GLN A 140 17.08 5.55 4.21
N GLY A 141 17.55 5.33 5.45
CA GLY A 141 16.72 5.15 6.64
C GLY A 141 16.24 3.72 6.85
N ALA A 142 15.52 3.50 7.94
CA ALA A 142 14.96 2.19 8.27
C ALA A 142 13.58 2.32 8.92
N ILE A 143 12.68 1.38 8.60
CA ILE A 143 11.36 1.25 9.21
C ILE A 143 11.34 -0.05 10.01
N LEU A 144 11.19 0.10 11.33
CA LEU A 144 11.22 -1.00 12.28
C LEU A 144 9.81 -1.28 12.76
N VAL A 145 9.38 -2.52 12.66
CA VAL A 145 8.07 -3.01 13.11
C VAL A 145 8.28 -4.07 14.17
N LYS A 146 7.62 -3.89 15.30
CA LYS A 146 7.39 -4.95 16.25
C LYS A 146 5.95 -5.41 16.15
N THR A 147 5.78 -6.72 16.06
CA THR A 147 4.48 -7.33 15.99
C THR A 147 3.96 -7.69 17.38
N LYS A 148 2.64 -7.66 17.55
CA LYS A 148 1.98 -8.01 18.81
C LYS A 148 2.40 -9.40 19.26
N ARG A 149 2.73 -9.56 20.53
CA ARG A 149 3.12 -10.81 21.18
C ARG A 149 2.10 -11.18 22.26
N GLY A 150 2.12 -12.44 22.69
CA GLY A 150 1.36 -12.86 23.84
C GLY A 150 1.77 -12.11 25.10
N LYS A 151 0.80 -11.72 25.90
CA LYS A 151 0.99 -11.05 27.20
C LYS A 151 0.45 -11.95 28.32
N GLU A 152 1.04 -11.82 29.50
CA GLU A 152 0.53 -12.47 30.70
C GLU A 152 -0.90 -11.98 31.00
N GLY A 153 -1.78 -12.90 31.27
CA GLY A 153 -3.19 -12.66 31.59
C GLY A 153 -4.13 -13.67 30.96
N ASP A 154 -5.41 -13.51 31.23
CA ASP A 154 -6.46 -14.35 30.68
C ASP A 154 -6.49 -14.29 29.16
N PRO A 155 -6.94 -15.37 28.49
CA PRO A 155 -7.12 -15.38 27.05
C PRO A 155 -8.01 -14.22 26.59
N ARG A 156 -7.54 -13.45 25.62
CA ARG A 156 -8.28 -12.35 25.00
C ARG A 156 -8.47 -12.65 23.53
N ILE A 157 -9.70 -12.61 23.10
CA ILE A 157 -10.09 -12.73 21.70
C ILE A 157 -10.55 -11.34 21.25
N SER A 158 -10.03 -10.87 20.12
CA SER A 158 -10.50 -9.63 19.49
C SER A 158 -10.83 -9.92 18.03
N TYR A 159 -11.96 -9.35 17.60
CA TYR A 159 -12.39 -9.37 16.21
C TYR A 159 -12.64 -7.92 15.76
N SER A 160 -12.18 -7.60 14.56
CA SER A 160 -12.54 -6.36 13.87
C SER A 160 -12.92 -6.65 12.42
N GLY A 161 -13.95 -5.94 11.94
CA GLY A 161 -14.43 -6.00 10.56
C GLY A 161 -14.53 -4.60 9.99
N GLN A 162 -14.01 -4.40 8.80
CA GLN A 162 -14.03 -3.12 8.08
C GLN A 162 -14.58 -3.33 6.68
N PHE A 163 -15.35 -2.38 6.21
CA PHE A 163 -15.94 -2.38 4.88
C PHE A 163 -15.69 -1.02 4.25
N GLY A 164 -15.18 -1.03 3.05
CA GLY A 164 -14.87 0.17 2.29
C GLY A 164 -15.55 0.16 0.92
N TYR A 165 -15.96 1.32 0.48
CA TYR A 165 -16.43 1.56 -0.88
C TYR A 165 -15.58 2.67 -1.47
N ASN A 166 -14.90 2.35 -2.56
CA ASN A 166 -14.00 3.26 -3.27
C ASN A 166 -14.65 3.68 -4.57
N ASP A 167 -14.78 4.98 -4.75
CA ASP A 167 -15.28 5.57 -5.96
C ASP A 167 -14.48 6.83 -6.30
N GLU A 168 -14.62 7.34 -7.50
CA GLU A 168 -13.96 8.58 -7.88
C GLU A 168 -14.57 9.79 -7.15
N ILE A 169 -13.71 10.70 -6.72
CA ILE A 169 -14.14 11.97 -6.10
C ILE A 169 -14.38 13.01 -7.18
N ALA A 170 -13.54 13.02 -8.21
CA ALA A 170 -13.61 13.94 -9.33
C ALA A 170 -12.93 13.34 -10.56
N ARG A 171 -13.47 13.68 -11.72
CA ARG A 171 -12.96 13.29 -13.03
C ARG A 171 -12.67 14.55 -13.85
N PRO A 172 -11.61 14.59 -14.65
CA PRO A 172 -11.40 15.68 -15.62
C PRO A 172 -12.59 15.78 -16.57
N LYS A 173 -13.10 16.99 -16.75
CA LYS A 173 -14.19 17.21 -17.68
C LYS A 173 -13.63 17.26 -19.12
N MET A 174 -13.96 16.25 -19.91
CA MET A 174 -13.56 16.16 -21.30
C MET A 174 -14.52 16.92 -22.21
N MET A 175 -14.04 17.32 -23.39
CA MET A 175 -14.88 17.95 -24.40
C MET A 175 -15.93 16.96 -24.90
N ASP A 176 -17.13 17.46 -25.18
CA ASP A 176 -18.11 16.71 -25.95
C ASP A 176 -17.67 16.55 -27.41
N SER A 177 -18.39 15.72 -28.16
CA SER A 177 -18.04 15.41 -29.55
C SER A 177 -17.99 16.66 -30.46
N TYR A 178 -18.97 17.52 -30.34
CA TYR A 178 -19.05 18.73 -31.17
C TYR A 178 -17.89 19.71 -30.90
N HIS A 179 -17.63 20.03 -29.65
CA HIS A 179 -16.53 20.91 -29.28
C HIS A 179 -15.16 20.29 -29.60
N TYR A 180 -15.03 18.96 -29.46
CA TYR A 180 -13.83 18.25 -29.89
C TYR A 180 -13.59 18.42 -31.41
N GLY A 181 -14.63 18.24 -32.24
CA GLY A 181 -14.51 18.43 -33.67
C GLY A 181 -14.11 19.86 -34.08
N LEU A 182 -14.72 20.89 -33.45
CA LEU A 182 -14.33 22.28 -33.63
C LEU A 182 -12.89 22.55 -33.23
N PHE A 183 -12.48 22.03 -32.07
CA PHE A 183 -11.12 22.18 -31.56
C PHE A 183 -10.10 21.51 -32.46
N TYR A 184 -10.39 20.28 -32.94
CA TYR A 184 -9.55 19.56 -33.88
C TYR A 184 -9.35 20.38 -35.18
N ASN A 185 -10.43 20.87 -35.77
CA ASN A 185 -10.38 21.70 -36.98
C ASN A 185 -9.59 23.02 -36.74
N ALA A 186 -9.75 23.65 -35.58
CA ALA A 186 -9.02 24.86 -35.22
C ALA A 186 -7.50 24.62 -35.06
N ILE A 187 -7.10 23.55 -34.42
CA ILE A 187 -5.68 23.17 -34.31
C ILE A 187 -5.09 22.88 -35.70
N ALA A 188 -5.80 22.12 -36.50
CA ALA A 188 -5.37 21.81 -37.84
C ALA A 188 -5.15 23.04 -38.69
N ALA A 189 -6.06 24.01 -38.58
CA ALA A 189 -5.93 25.32 -39.29
C ALA A 189 -4.75 26.15 -38.73
N ALA A 190 -4.53 26.15 -37.41
CA ALA A 190 -3.47 26.92 -36.77
C ALA A 190 -2.05 26.37 -37.06
N ASN A 191 -1.92 25.07 -37.23
CA ASN A 191 -0.63 24.45 -37.53
C ASN A 191 -0.13 24.72 -38.97
N GLY A 192 -0.91 25.40 -39.78
CA GLY A 192 -0.50 25.84 -41.11
C GLY A 192 -0.10 24.72 -42.06
N ASN A 193 -0.57 23.50 -41.77
CA ASN A 193 -0.25 22.35 -42.57
C ASN A 193 -0.93 22.50 -43.93
N ASP A 194 -0.19 22.83 -44.96
CA ASP A 194 -0.74 23.01 -46.31
C ASP A 194 -1.39 21.75 -46.84
N GLU A 195 -0.97 20.58 -46.34
CA GLU A 195 -1.61 19.30 -46.61
C GLU A 195 -3.04 19.23 -46.06
N ILE A 196 -3.32 19.86 -44.91
CA ILE A 196 -4.68 19.94 -44.35
C ILE A 196 -5.56 20.85 -45.21
N LYS A 197 -5.01 21.92 -45.77
CA LYS A 197 -5.75 22.79 -46.72
C LYS A 197 -6.09 22.08 -48.02
N ASN A 198 -5.30 21.10 -48.41
CA ASN A 198 -5.47 20.36 -49.67
C ASN A 198 -6.26 19.05 -49.51
N HIS A 199 -6.29 18.49 -48.32
CA HIS A 199 -7.00 17.24 -48.00
C HIS A 199 -8.23 17.54 -47.13
N LYS A 200 -9.32 17.92 -47.75
CA LYS A 200 -10.62 18.19 -47.07
C LYS A 200 -11.15 17.01 -46.28
N THR A 201 -10.61 15.80 -46.51
CA THR A 201 -10.96 14.56 -45.79
C THR A 201 -10.44 14.46 -44.39
N ASP A 202 -9.44 15.28 -43.97
CA ASP A 202 -8.84 15.22 -42.65
C ASP A 202 -9.50 16.20 -41.64
N LEU A 203 -10.49 16.98 -42.10
CA LEU A 203 -11.26 17.91 -41.28
C LEU A 203 -12.69 17.42 -41.15
N PHE A 204 -13.27 17.60 -39.98
CA PHE A 204 -14.69 17.41 -39.79
C PHE A 204 -15.48 18.38 -40.60
N GLN A 205 -16.36 17.89 -41.47
CA GLN A 205 -17.22 18.69 -42.32
C GLN A 205 -18.43 19.22 -41.52
N ALA A 206 -19.19 20.17 -42.11
CA ALA A 206 -20.30 20.83 -41.41
C ALA A 206 -21.42 19.85 -41.02
N ASP A 207 -21.70 18.86 -41.85
CA ASP A 207 -22.69 17.82 -41.62
C ASP A 207 -22.22 16.83 -40.54
N GLU A 208 -20.93 16.49 -40.51
CA GLU A 208 -20.32 15.66 -39.46
C GLU A 208 -20.35 16.36 -38.09
N LEU A 209 -19.98 17.67 -38.08
CA LEU A 209 -20.05 18.47 -36.85
C LEU A 209 -21.51 18.60 -36.34
N GLU A 210 -22.49 18.75 -37.24
CA GLU A 210 -23.87 18.77 -36.80
C GLU A 210 -24.34 17.41 -36.24
N ALA A 211 -23.96 16.32 -36.87
CA ALA A 211 -24.21 14.99 -36.34
C ALA A 211 -23.58 14.75 -34.93
N MET A 212 -22.38 15.28 -34.70
CA MET A 212 -21.67 15.22 -33.43
C MET A 212 -22.38 15.91 -32.27
N ARG A 213 -23.34 16.84 -32.51
CA ARG A 213 -24.13 17.46 -31.44
C ARG A 213 -25.00 16.46 -30.70
N ASN A 214 -25.39 15.38 -31.37
CA ASN A 214 -26.27 14.35 -30.82
C ASN A 214 -25.53 13.08 -30.44
N ILE A 215 -24.22 13.00 -30.65
CA ILE A 215 -23.38 11.85 -30.35
C ILE A 215 -22.42 12.23 -29.23
N ASN A 216 -22.46 11.50 -28.13
CA ASN A 216 -21.56 11.77 -27.01
C ASN A 216 -21.38 10.50 -26.15
N TYR A 217 -20.46 9.65 -26.56
CA TYR A 217 -20.10 8.42 -25.84
C TYR A 217 -19.06 8.74 -24.76
N ASP A 218 -19.23 8.20 -23.58
CA ASP A 218 -18.25 8.31 -22.48
C ASP A 218 -17.75 6.92 -22.08
N TRP A 219 -16.68 6.48 -22.74
CA TRP A 219 -16.14 5.14 -22.50
C TRP A 219 -15.71 4.91 -21.07
N LEU A 220 -15.21 5.94 -20.40
CA LEU A 220 -14.79 5.79 -19.00
C LEU A 220 -16.00 5.66 -18.07
N ASP A 221 -17.06 6.42 -18.32
CA ASP A 221 -18.28 6.37 -17.52
C ASP A 221 -18.96 5.01 -17.63
N ASP A 222 -19.04 4.49 -18.84
CA ASP A 222 -19.63 3.19 -19.11
C ASP A 222 -18.80 2.02 -18.51
N ALA A 223 -17.47 2.17 -18.42
CA ALA A 223 -16.56 1.15 -17.90
C ALA A 223 -16.37 1.21 -16.38
N TRP A 224 -16.59 2.40 -15.78
CA TRP A 224 -16.29 2.64 -14.38
C TRP A 224 -17.29 1.96 -13.45
N LYS A 225 -16.75 1.32 -12.39
CA LYS A 225 -17.55 0.68 -11.34
C LYS A 225 -17.07 1.19 -9.98
N GLY A 226 -18.00 1.34 -9.03
CA GLY A 226 -17.61 1.48 -7.64
C GLY A 226 -16.93 0.19 -7.16
N ALA A 227 -15.83 0.32 -6.44
CA ALA A 227 -15.04 -0.79 -5.95
C ALA A 227 -15.31 -1.04 -4.47
N PHE A 228 -15.43 -2.30 -4.10
CA PHE A 228 -15.68 -2.73 -2.73
C PHE A 228 -14.42 -3.32 -2.11
N SER A 229 -14.20 -3.03 -0.83
CA SER A 229 -13.16 -3.66 -0.04
C SER A 229 -13.70 -4.11 1.30
N MET A 230 -13.20 -5.22 1.82
CA MET A 230 -13.49 -5.66 3.18
C MET A 230 -12.26 -6.27 3.83
N LYS A 231 -12.20 -6.14 5.15
CA LYS A 231 -11.14 -6.66 5.98
C LYS A 231 -11.72 -7.27 7.24
N HIS A 232 -11.25 -8.44 7.60
CA HIS A 232 -11.64 -9.15 8.82
C HIS A 232 -10.39 -9.59 9.56
N ASN A 233 -10.30 -9.28 10.85
CA ASN A 233 -9.17 -9.65 11.70
C ASN A 233 -9.69 -10.39 12.93
N LEU A 234 -9.10 -11.53 13.23
CA LEU A 234 -9.35 -12.28 14.45
C LEU A 234 -8.02 -12.53 15.14
N ASN A 235 -7.88 -12.08 16.38
CA ASN A 235 -6.67 -12.25 17.16
C ASN A 235 -6.99 -12.87 18.51
N LEU A 236 -6.10 -13.78 18.94
CA LEU A 236 -6.11 -14.44 20.24
C LEU A 236 -4.76 -14.22 20.91
N SER A 237 -4.75 -13.80 22.17
CA SER A 237 -3.52 -13.70 22.96
C SER A 237 -3.79 -13.99 24.43
N GLY A 238 -2.79 -14.49 25.13
CA GLY A 238 -2.88 -14.78 26.56
C GLY A 238 -1.61 -15.44 27.08
N GLY A 239 -1.67 -15.88 28.33
CA GLY A 239 -0.56 -16.64 28.90
C GLY A 239 -0.38 -16.47 30.39
N THR A 240 0.63 -17.13 30.87
CA THR A 240 1.07 -17.12 32.27
C THR A 240 2.46 -16.49 32.38
N GLN A 241 2.98 -16.32 33.60
CA GLN A 241 4.37 -15.90 33.82
C GLN A 241 5.41 -16.78 33.16
N LYS A 242 5.08 -18.08 32.89
CA LYS A 242 6.00 -19.04 32.29
C LYS A 242 5.87 -19.15 30.79
N ALA A 243 4.68 -18.95 30.24
CA ALA A 243 4.44 -19.07 28.81
C ALA A 243 3.36 -18.11 28.35
N THR A 244 3.63 -17.38 27.27
CA THR A 244 2.66 -16.51 26.61
C THR A 244 2.49 -16.96 25.16
N TYR A 245 1.30 -16.78 24.61
CA TYR A 245 0.97 -17.20 23.26
C TYR A 245 0.14 -16.15 22.55
N PHE A 246 0.22 -16.18 21.24
CA PHE A 246 -0.65 -15.39 20.35
C PHE A 246 -0.96 -16.19 19.10
N ALA A 247 -2.10 -15.92 18.51
CA ALA A 247 -2.49 -16.37 17.19
C ALA A 247 -3.36 -15.27 16.54
N GLY A 248 -3.19 -15.08 15.26
CA GLY A 248 -3.97 -14.11 14.48
C GLY A 248 -4.21 -14.62 13.07
N VAL A 249 -5.37 -14.28 12.53
CA VAL A 249 -5.70 -14.48 11.13
C VAL A 249 -6.40 -13.21 10.63
N SER A 250 -6.02 -12.75 9.45
CA SER A 250 -6.72 -11.67 8.78
C SER A 250 -7.04 -12.04 7.33
N TYR A 251 -8.16 -11.56 6.87
CA TYR A 251 -8.63 -11.66 5.49
C TYR A 251 -8.89 -10.26 4.94
N TYR A 252 -8.37 -10.00 3.77
CA TYR A 252 -8.59 -8.76 3.04
C TYR A 252 -8.96 -9.07 1.61
N THR A 253 -9.97 -8.38 1.08
CA THR A 253 -10.31 -8.41 -0.34
C THR A 253 -10.62 -7.00 -0.84
N GLN A 254 -10.30 -6.75 -2.10
CA GLN A 254 -10.56 -5.50 -2.78
C GLN A 254 -10.77 -5.75 -4.27
N SER A 255 -11.83 -5.20 -4.83
CA SER A 255 -12.04 -5.13 -6.28
C SER A 255 -11.51 -3.82 -6.87
N GLY A 256 -11.23 -3.82 -8.17
CA GLY A 256 -10.85 -2.61 -8.93
C GLY A 256 -12.05 -1.88 -9.50
N ASN A 257 -11.83 -0.63 -9.90
CA ASN A 257 -12.85 0.22 -10.51
C ASN A 257 -13.00 -0.02 -12.02
N LEU A 258 -12.01 -0.65 -12.67
CA LEU A 258 -11.99 -0.92 -14.11
C LEU A 258 -11.75 -2.40 -14.39
N GLY A 259 -12.60 -3.01 -15.18
CA GLY A 259 -12.47 -4.37 -15.64
C GLY A 259 -12.47 -5.44 -14.56
N THR A 260 -11.83 -6.55 -14.84
CA THR A 260 -11.55 -7.59 -13.86
C THR A 260 -10.23 -7.28 -13.17
N LEU A 261 -10.30 -6.90 -11.93
CA LEU A 261 -9.15 -6.64 -11.08
C LEU A 261 -9.55 -6.93 -9.64
N ASP A 262 -9.26 -8.15 -9.18
CA ASP A 262 -9.65 -8.62 -7.86
C ASP A 262 -8.41 -9.06 -7.09
N TYR A 263 -8.35 -8.65 -5.85
CA TYR A 263 -7.28 -8.97 -4.91
C TYR A 263 -7.84 -9.58 -3.65
N GLU A 264 -7.29 -10.70 -3.23
CA GLU A 264 -7.57 -11.35 -1.96
C GLU A 264 -6.27 -11.65 -1.24
N ARG A 265 -6.26 -11.54 0.09
CA ARG A 265 -5.13 -11.92 0.91
C ARG A 265 -5.56 -12.45 2.26
N TRP A 266 -4.97 -13.58 2.63
CA TRP A 266 -5.00 -14.15 3.96
C TRP A 266 -3.66 -13.94 4.63
N ASN A 267 -3.66 -13.40 5.84
CA ASN A 267 -2.48 -13.39 6.69
C ASN A 267 -2.73 -14.33 7.87
N TYR A 268 -1.70 -15.02 8.29
CA TYR A 268 -1.75 -15.87 9.47
C TYR A 268 -0.49 -15.71 10.29
N ARG A 269 -0.66 -15.79 11.62
CA ARG A 269 0.43 -15.61 12.54
C ARG A 269 0.15 -16.35 13.85
N ALA A 270 1.13 -17.07 14.35
CA ALA A 270 1.04 -17.71 15.64
C ALA A 270 2.42 -17.77 16.30
N GLY A 271 2.45 -17.77 17.61
CA GLY A 271 3.71 -17.91 18.33
C GLY A 271 3.54 -18.14 19.81
N VAL A 272 4.63 -18.62 20.41
CA VAL A 272 4.73 -18.90 21.82
C VAL A 272 6.09 -18.43 22.33
N ASP A 273 6.08 -17.78 23.48
CA ASP A 273 7.27 -17.41 24.24
C ASP A 273 7.25 -18.18 25.57
N VAL A 274 8.29 -18.96 25.87
CA VAL A 274 8.37 -19.81 27.06
C VAL A 274 9.61 -19.46 27.86
N LYS A 275 9.43 -19.21 29.16
CA LYS A 275 10.51 -19.11 30.14
C LYS A 275 10.81 -20.52 30.69
N LEU A 276 11.80 -21.18 30.10
CA LEU A 276 12.21 -22.52 30.52
C LEU A 276 12.90 -22.53 31.89
N ALA A 277 13.59 -21.45 32.23
CA ALA A 277 14.21 -21.21 33.53
C ALA A 277 14.15 -19.73 33.87
N SER A 278 14.52 -19.32 35.08
CA SER A 278 14.47 -17.94 35.55
C SER A 278 15.19 -16.96 34.62
N HIS A 279 16.23 -17.41 33.91
CA HIS A 279 17.10 -16.57 33.08
C HIS A 279 17.12 -17.04 31.61
N PHE A 280 16.27 -18.03 31.23
CA PHE A 280 16.29 -18.61 29.92
C PHE A 280 14.90 -18.57 29.26
N LYS A 281 14.78 -17.82 28.17
CA LYS A 281 13.55 -17.67 27.40
C LYS A 281 13.73 -18.17 25.96
N VAL A 282 12.75 -18.91 25.49
CA VAL A 282 12.67 -19.40 24.10
C VAL A 282 11.41 -18.86 23.45
N GLY A 283 11.53 -18.30 22.26
CA GLY A 283 10.42 -17.83 21.44
C GLY A 283 10.37 -18.57 20.11
N LEU A 284 9.19 -19.00 19.72
CA LEU A 284 8.89 -19.58 18.42
C LEU A 284 7.73 -18.81 17.79
N GLN A 285 7.83 -18.51 16.49
CA GLN A 285 6.80 -17.82 15.75
C GLN A 285 6.74 -18.36 14.32
N ALA A 286 5.53 -18.60 13.83
CA ALA A 286 5.21 -18.82 12.44
C ALA A 286 4.33 -17.69 11.96
N SER A 287 4.59 -17.16 10.78
CA SER A 287 3.77 -16.14 10.12
C SER A 287 3.82 -16.33 8.62
N GLY A 288 2.83 -15.83 7.92
CA GLY A 288 2.82 -15.84 6.47
C GLY A 288 1.59 -15.20 5.89
N ASP A 289 1.60 -15.09 4.58
CA ASP A 289 0.50 -14.60 3.77
C ASP A 289 0.27 -15.49 2.56
N TYR A 290 -0.97 -15.56 2.14
CA TYR A 290 -1.41 -16.15 0.88
C TYR A 290 -2.25 -15.10 0.16
N GLY A 291 -1.80 -14.71 -1.02
CA GLY A 291 -2.49 -13.75 -1.89
C GLY A 291 -3.12 -14.44 -3.10
N LYS A 292 -4.11 -13.79 -3.68
CA LYS A 292 -4.69 -14.12 -4.97
C LYS A 292 -4.92 -12.80 -5.69
N ASN A 293 -4.35 -12.66 -6.87
CA ASN A 293 -4.51 -11.49 -7.73
C ASN A 293 -5.00 -11.94 -9.10
N GLU A 294 -6.20 -11.52 -9.45
CA GLU A 294 -6.80 -11.80 -10.75
C GLU A 294 -6.99 -10.49 -11.50
N LYS A 295 -6.54 -10.45 -12.75
CA LYS A 295 -6.67 -9.28 -13.62
C LYS A 295 -6.86 -9.70 -15.07
N THR A 296 -7.54 -8.87 -15.84
CA THR A 296 -7.68 -9.08 -17.26
C THR A 296 -6.32 -9.11 -17.94
N PHE A 297 -6.09 -10.11 -18.80
CA PHE A 297 -4.87 -10.34 -19.55
C PHE A 297 -5.02 -9.84 -21.01
N ASN A 298 -3.88 -9.75 -21.72
CA ASN A 298 -3.80 -9.35 -23.14
C ASN A 298 -4.11 -7.86 -23.41
N LYS A 299 -3.82 -6.97 -22.49
CA LYS A 299 -3.92 -5.53 -22.74
C LYS A 299 -2.74 -5.03 -23.57
N VAL A 300 -3.02 -4.20 -24.57
CA VAL A 300 -1.99 -3.62 -25.43
C VAL A 300 -1.22 -2.54 -24.68
N GLY A 301 0.10 -2.60 -24.74
CA GLY A 301 0.97 -1.66 -24.00
C GLY A 301 1.35 -2.11 -22.60
N GLY A 302 1.02 -3.38 -22.27
CA GLY A 302 1.27 -3.97 -20.96
C GLY A 302 0.06 -3.90 -20.02
N GLU A 303 0.12 -4.67 -18.96
CA GLU A 303 -0.94 -4.79 -17.96
C GLU A 303 -0.95 -3.57 -17.02
N ASN A 304 -1.14 -2.38 -17.54
CA ASN A 304 -1.15 -1.14 -16.77
C ASN A 304 -2.55 -0.53 -16.76
N ASP A 305 -3.22 -0.57 -15.62
CA ASP A 305 -4.57 -0.01 -15.44
C ASP A 305 -4.59 1.49 -15.61
N GLU A 306 -3.45 2.16 -15.41
CA GLU A 306 -3.31 3.59 -15.70
C GLU A 306 -3.45 3.85 -17.21
N ASN A 307 -2.93 2.95 -18.05
CA ASN A 307 -3.11 3.04 -19.49
C ASN A 307 -4.57 2.80 -19.89
N ASP A 308 -5.28 1.89 -19.22
CA ASP A 308 -6.71 1.68 -19.47
C ASP A 308 -7.53 2.91 -19.11
N TYR A 309 -7.29 3.48 -17.92
CA TYR A 309 -7.95 4.71 -17.49
C TYR A 309 -7.71 5.84 -18.50
N ASN A 310 -6.46 6.07 -18.88
CA ASN A 310 -6.12 7.12 -19.85
C ASN A 310 -6.72 6.84 -21.23
N THR A 311 -6.75 5.58 -21.66
CA THR A 311 -7.34 5.20 -22.95
C THR A 311 -8.83 5.46 -22.97
N LEU A 312 -9.55 5.08 -21.91
CA LEU A 312 -10.98 5.29 -21.80
C LEU A 312 -11.32 6.80 -21.69
N LEU A 313 -10.57 7.52 -20.85
CA LEU A 313 -10.76 8.96 -20.65
C LEU A 313 -10.50 9.76 -21.92
N LEU A 314 -9.41 9.46 -22.64
CA LEU A 314 -8.96 10.23 -23.82
C LEU A 314 -9.60 9.78 -25.13
N THR A 315 -10.44 8.76 -25.11
CA THR A 315 -11.19 8.38 -26.31
C THR A 315 -12.17 9.49 -26.68
N PRO A 316 -12.07 10.05 -27.92
CA PRO A 316 -13.00 11.08 -28.35
C PRO A 316 -14.46 10.60 -28.30
N ARG A 317 -15.32 11.43 -27.75
CA ARG A 317 -16.71 11.05 -27.45
C ARG A 317 -17.62 10.82 -28.67
N TYR A 318 -17.15 11.11 -29.88
CA TYR A 318 -17.86 10.74 -31.10
C TYR A 318 -17.62 9.28 -31.54
N ILE A 319 -16.70 8.56 -30.90
CA ILE A 319 -16.33 7.19 -31.23
C ILE A 319 -17.17 6.23 -30.39
N PRO A 320 -18.08 5.43 -30.99
CA PRO A 320 -18.81 4.40 -30.29
C PRO A 320 -17.90 3.20 -29.96
N ALA A 321 -18.23 2.47 -28.89
CA ALA A 321 -17.52 1.23 -28.56
C ALA A 321 -17.83 0.09 -29.54
N TYR A 322 -19.05 0.07 -30.06
CA TYR A 322 -19.54 -0.94 -30.99
C TYR A 322 -20.33 -0.31 -32.13
N ILE A 323 -20.26 -0.94 -33.31
CA ILE A 323 -21.08 -0.63 -34.47
C ILE A 323 -21.70 -1.95 -34.92
N ASP A 324 -23.04 -2.02 -34.95
CA ASP A 324 -23.79 -3.22 -35.32
C ASP A 324 -23.37 -4.48 -34.56
N GLY A 325 -23.02 -4.32 -33.26
CA GLY A 325 -22.58 -5.40 -32.40
C GLY A 325 -21.10 -5.82 -32.59
N LEU A 326 -20.38 -5.20 -33.50
CA LEU A 326 -18.95 -5.43 -33.70
C LEU A 326 -18.14 -4.37 -32.96
N PRO A 327 -17.11 -4.78 -32.20
CA PRO A 327 -16.26 -3.85 -31.48
C PRO A 327 -15.46 -2.98 -32.44
N LEU A 328 -15.52 -1.67 -32.24
CA LEU A 328 -14.72 -0.72 -33.00
C LEU A 328 -13.28 -0.76 -32.50
N LEU A 329 -12.37 -1.21 -33.34
CA LEU A 329 -10.95 -1.25 -32.99
C LEU A 329 -10.35 0.15 -33.05
N ARG A 330 -9.73 0.56 -31.97
CA ARG A 330 -9.08 1.87 -31.86
C ARG A 330 -7.65 1.80 -32.36
N TYR A 331 -7.28 2.73 -33.24
CA TYR A 331 -5.88 3.02 -33.53
C TYR A 331 -5.26 3.76 -32.35
N GLY A 332 -4.23 3.18 -31.72
CA GLY A 332 -3.50 3.89 -30.70
C GLY A 332 -2.82 5.13 -31.28
N PHE A 333 -2.88 6.24 -30.57
CA PHE A 333 -2.04 7.41 -30.87
C PHE A 333 -0.60 7.07 -30.46
N SER A 334 0.14 6.42 -31.35
CA SER A 334 1.57 6.28 -31.19
C SER A 334 2.27 7.40 -31.95
N ASN A 335 2.88 8.32 -31.24
CA ASN A 335 3.85 9.25 -31.81
C ASN A 335 5.17 8.55 -32.20
N SER A 336 5.35 7.29 -31.87
CA SER A 336 6.49 6.51 -32.33
C SER A 336 6.16 5.89 -33.67
N GLN A 337 6.91 6.25 -34.65
CA GLN A 337 6.90 5.84 -36.05
C GLN A 337 7.07 4.34 -36.31
N GLN A 338 6.74 3.49 -35.40
CA GLN A 338 6.84 2.07 -35.57
C GLN A 338 5.47 1.43 -35.57
N ASN A 339 5.07 0.99 -36.70
CA ASN A 339 4.19 -0.09 -37.17
C ASN A 339 3.42 -0.96 -36.15
N ASN A 340 3.34 -0.57 -34.90
CA ASN A 340 2.50 -1.22 -33.90
C ASN A 340 1.11 -0.59 -33.99
N ILE A 341 0.32 -1.11 -34.90
CA ILE A 341 -1.11 -0.91 -34.95
C ILE A 341 -1.65 -1.55 -33.68
N GLN A 342 -1.67 -0.78 -32.62
CA GLN A 342 -2.30 -1.19 -31.36
C GLN A 342 -3.79 -0.98 -31.54
N GLN A 343 -4.42 -1.93 -32.19
CA GLN A 343 -5.86 -1.95 -32.38
C GLN A 343 -6.47 -2.78 -31.27
N TYR A 344 -7.13 -2.15 -30.32
CA TYR A 344 -7.93 -2.89 -29.36
C TYR A 344 -9.17 -2.09 -28.96
N ASN A 345 -10.19 -2.81 -28.56
CA ASN A 345 -11.35 -2.28 -27.90
C ASN A 345 -11.33 -2.81 -26.46
N TYR A 346 -11.37 -1.89 -25.50
CA TYR A 346 -11.31 -2.23 -24.09
C TYR A 346 -12.40 -3.23 -23.69
N TYR A 347 -13.64 -2.96 -24.10
CA TYR A 347 -14.78 -3.83 -23.76
C TYR A 347 -14.67 -5.22 -24.38
N ALA A 348 -14.23 -5.30 -25.63
CA ALA A 348 -14.02 -6.58 -26.30
C ALA A 348 -12.93 -7.41 -25.59
N LEU A 349 -11.89 -6.79 -25.06
CA LEU A 349 -10.87 -7.50 -24.27
C LEU A 349 -11.44 -8.01 -22.93
N GLU A 350 -12.27 -7.22 -22.25
CA GLU A 350 -12.94 -7.66 -21.03
C GLU A 350 -13.91 -8.82 -21.32
N GLU A 351 -14.67 -8.75 -22.41
CA GLU A 351 -15.60 -9.80 -22.84
C GLU A 351 -14.92 -11.13 -23.21
N LEU A 352 -13.67 -11.09 -23.69
CA LEU A 352 -12.89 -12.32 -23.95
C LEU A 352 -12.64 -13.13 -22.68
N GLY A 353 -12.68 -12.49 -21.50
CA GLY A 353 -12.55 -13.16 -20.21
C GLY A 353 -11.18 -13.81 -19.97
N ASN A 354 -10.15 -13.39 -20.68
CA ASN A 354 -8.78 -13.86 -20.44
C ASN A 354 -8.26 -13.24 -19.14
N ILE A 355 -7.93 -14.07 -18.16
CA ILE A 355 -7.52 -13.65 -16.83
C ILE A 355 -6.11 -14.14 -16.56
N SER A 356 -5.25 -13.22 -16.11
CA SER A 356 -3.97 -13.54 -15.48
C SER A 356 -4.21 -13.75 -13.99
N LYS A 357 -3.69 -14.83 -13.44
CA LYS A 357 -3.76 -15.17 -12.03
C LYS A 357 -2.36 -15.23 -11.45
N ASN A 358 -2.19 -14.63 -10.29
CA ASN A 358 -0.95 -14.72 -9.52
C ASN A 358 -1.30 -15.00 -8.05
N ASP A 359 -0.81 -16.12 -7.53
CA ASP A 359 -1.08 -16.59 -6.18
C ASP A 359 0.22 -16.58 -5.34
N PRO A 360 0.70 -15.42 -4.88
CA PRO A 360 1.89 -15.34 -4.04
C PRO A 360 1.63 -15.97 -2.67
N GLN A 361 2.59 -16.73 -2.20
CA GLN A 361 2.57 -17.33 -0.88
C GLN A 361 3.90 -17.12 -0.16
N ASN A 362 3.86 -16.56 1.02
CA ASN A 362 5.02 -16.37 1.88
C ASN A 362 4.80 -17.05 3.21
N MET A 363 5.85 -17.71 3.71
CA MET A 363 5.88 -18.30 5.04
C MET A 363 7.19 -17.96 5.71
N ARG A 364 7.13 -17.62 6.99
CA ARG A 364 8.31 -17.34 7.82
C ARG A 364 8.22 -18.05 9.13
N LEU A 365 9.34 -18.66 9.52
CA LEU A 365 9.54 -19.30 10.82
C LEU A 365 10.66 -18.57 11.53
N ASN A 366 10.38 -18.06 12.72
CA ASN A 366 11.33 -17.37 13.58
C ASN A 366 11.50 -18.17 14.88
N ALA A 367 12.75 -18.35 15.29
CA ALA A 367 13.11 -18.91 16.58
C ALA A 367 14.05 -17.95 17.30
N SER A 368 13.89 -17.76 18.58
CA SER A 368 14.77 -16.93 19.40
C SER A 368 15.05 -17.58 20.74
N VAL A 369 16.26 -17.35 21.22
CA VAL A 369 16.72 -17.73 22.54
C VAL A 369 17.31 -16.54 23.23
N GLU A 370 16.87 -16.25 24.43
CA GLU A 370 17.38 -15.15 25.25
C GLU A 370 17.85 -15.69 26.58
N TYR A 371 19.06 -15.31 26.98
CA TYR A 371 19.66 -15.63 28.28
C TYR A 371 19.99 -14.33 29.03
N ASP A 372 19.52 -14.21 30.27
CA ASP A 372 19.69 -13.05 31.13
C ASP A 372 20.72 -13.38 32.23
N PHE A 373 21.75 -12.55 32.37
CA PHE A 373 22.82 -12.71 33.37
C PHE A 373 22.55 -11.97 34.68
N ASP A 374 21.31 -11.56 34.97
CA ASP A 374 20.94 -10.80 36.18
C ASP A 374 21.24 -11.49 37.49
N TRP A 375 21.48 -12.80 37.48
CA TRP A 375 21.91 -13.57 38.61
C TRP A 375 23.38 -13.31 39.01
N ASN A 376 24.20 -12.81 38.12
CA ASN A 376 25.61 -12.51 38.35
C ASN A 376 25.79 -11.02 38.60
N LYS A 377 26.32 -10.65 39.77
CA LYS A 377 26.51 -9.25 40.17
C LYS A 377 27.36 -8.43 39.20
N THR A 378 28.37 -9.05 38.57
CA THR A 378 29.29 -8.42 37.64
C THR A 378 28.67 -8.24 36.24
N LEU A 379 27.80 -9.17 35.83
CA LEU A 379 27.16 -9.19 34.51
C LEU A 379 25.71 -8.75 34.56
N LYS A 380 25.27 -8.17 35.67
CA LYS A 380 23.90 -7.70 35.84
C LYS A 380 23.50 -6.73 34.75
N GLY A 381 22.38 -7.01 34.10
CA GLY A 381 21.88 -6.22 32.95
C GLY A 381 22.42 -6.68 31.60
N LEU A 382 23.37 -7.65 31.56
CA LEU A 382 23.80 -8.25 30.30
C LEU A 382 22.75 -9.29 29.87
N LYS A 383 22.33 -9.20 28.60
CA LYS A 383 21.46 -10.17 27.94
C LYS A 383 22.10 -10.67 26.67
N LEU A 384 22.05 -11.97 26.44
CA LEU A 384 22.46 -12.61 25.20
C LEU A 384 21.19 -13.04 24.47
N LYS A 385 21.00 -12.55 23.25
CA LYS A 385 19.90 -12.95 22.39
C LYS A 385 20.45 -13.57 21.10
N MET A 386 19.97 -14.74 20.76
CA MET A 386 20.20 -15.39 19.47
C MET A 386 18.86 -15.56 18.76
N SER A 387 18.83 -15.27 17.48
CA SER A 387 17.61 -15.37 16.68
C SER A 387 17.92 -16.04 15.34
N TYR A 388 17.02 -16.88 14.89
CA TYR A 388 17.05 -17.55 13.60
C TYR A 388 15.74 -17.30 12.86
N SER A 389 15.83 -16.99 11.58
CA SER A 389 14.65 -16.82 10.70
C SER A 389 14.87 -17.59 9.41
N LYS A 390 13.81 -18.30 8.99
CA LYS A 390 13.73 -18.92 7.68
C LYS A 390 12.46 -18.44 6.98
N SER A 391 12.62 -17.86 5.78
CA SER A 391 11.51 -17.49 4.91
C SER A 391 11.47 -18.42 3.69
N ILE A 392 10.27 -18.71 3.25
CA ILE A 392 9.95 -19.48 2.04
C ILE A 392 8.94 -18.64 1.28
N SER A 393 9.23 -18.31 0.04
CA SER A 393 8.33 -17.58 -0.86
C SER A 393 8.11 -18.41 -2.12
N THR A 394 6.87 -18.45 -2.59
CA THR A 394 6.47 -19.18 -3.78
C THR A 394 5.43 -18.34 -4.52
N ASP A 395 5.64 -18.14 -5.80
CA ASP A 395 4.66 -17.52 -6.70
C ASP A 395 4.15 -18.61 -7.65
N LYS A 396 2.83 -18.72 -7.76
CA LYS A 396 2.17 -19.55 -8.76
C LYS A 396 1.51 -18.62 -9.77
N ASN A 397 1.99 -18.69 -10.99
CA ASN A 397 1.44 -17.98 -12.15
C ASN A 397 0.58 -18.91 -12.97
#